data_58901abf216f934da8ba3131ec1ff310
#
_entry.id   58901abf216f934da8ba3131ec1ff310
#
_cell.length_a   1.000
_cell.length_b   1.000
_cell.length_c   1.000
_cell.angle_alpha   90.00
_cell.angle_beta   90.00
_cell.angle_gamma   90.00
#
_symmetry.space_group_name_H-M   'P 1'
#
loop_
_entity.id
_entity.type
_entity.pdbx_description
1 polymer ?
#
loop_
_entity_poly.entity_id
_entity_poly.type
_entity_poly.pdbx_seq_one_letter_code
_entity_poly.pdbx_strand_id
1 'polypeptide(L)'
;VKWGSFYNCKKCKNDKYCLGKSPYNRRCSKCGYDESPTANTLFHKVKFGIENAFEMVYDISTSKKGANSVWLAERHGVKQITAWLFRRKVQQAMKSSNNFPLENEVHVDEFEIGTPQKGEQGRSKSAHKMRVVIALEYRVGKAGRGYAKVIKDYSSKSLGEIFEMHISKDAKITTDGWSGY
;
A
#
# COMPACT_ATOMS: atom_id res chain seq x y z
N VAL A 1 -10.21 -0.22 -16.19
CA VAL A 1 -10.03 0.75 -17.31
C VAL A 1 -10.08 2.16 -16.72
N LYS A 2 -9.09 3.02 -17.03
CA LYS A 2 -8.93 4.35 -16.42
C LYS A 2 -10.15 5.27 -16.54
N TRP A 3 -10.79 5.28 -17.70
CA TRP A 3 -11.93 6.17 -17.97
C TRP A 3 -13.29 5.48 -17.81
N GLY A 4 -13.31 4.15 -17.62
CA GLY A 4 -14.57 3.41 -17.54
C GLY A 4 -15.49 3.69 -18.72
N SER A 5 -16.76 3.88 -18.46
CA SER A 5 -17.78 4.25 -19.45
C SER A 5 -17.84 5.76 -19.74
N PHE A 6 -17.21 6.59 -18.89
CA PHE A 6 -17.31 8.05 -18.99
C PHE A 6 -15.93 8.70 -19.01
N TYR A 7 -15.74 9.63 -19.96
CA TYR A 7 -14.57 10.50 -19.99
C TYR A 7 -14.88 11.78 -19.21
N ASN A 8 -13.92 12.25 -18.42
CA ASN A 8 -13.98 13.54 -17.77
C ASN A 8 -12.59 14.16 -17.80
N CYS A 9 -12.45 15.26 -18.50
CA CYS A 9 -11.18 15.98 -18.62
C CYS A 9 -10.72 16.51 -17.28
N LYS A 10 -9.54 16.12 -16.83
CA LYS A 10 -8.98 16.58 -15.54
C LYS A 10 -8.73 18.09 -15.49
N LYS A 11 -8.52 18.73 -16.66
CA LYS A 11 -8.20 20.15 -16.74
C LYS A 11 -9.45 21.05 -16.78
N CYS A 12 -10.48 20.68 -17.55
CA CYS A 12 -11.64 21.55 -17.76
C CYS A 12 -13.00 20.84 -17.53
N LYS A 13 -13.01 19.61 -17.03
CA LYS A 13 -14.20 18.81 -16.70
C LYS A 13 -15.12 18.50 -17.91
N ASN A 14 -14.68 18.76 -19.15
CA ASN A 14 -15.42 18.41 -20.35
C ASN A 14 -15.51 16.88 -20.51
N ASP A 15 -16.64 16.38 -20.97
CA ASP A 15 -16.96 14.97 -21.14
C ASP A 15 -16.65 14.41 -22.55
N LYS A 16 -16.35 15.30 -23.52
CA LYS A 16 -16.08 14.94 -24.91
C LYS A 16 -14.59 14.86 -25.21
N TYR A 17 -14.19 13.85 -25.96
CA TYR A 17 -12.81 13.65 -26.37
C TYR A 17 -12.71 13.18 -27.82
N CYS A 18 -11.54 13.36 -28.42
CA CYS A 18 -11.08 12.74 -29.67
C CYS A 18 -9.80 11.93 -29.41
N LEU A 19 -9.33 11.22 -30.43
CA LEU A 19 -8.06 10.49 -30.36
C LEU A 19 -6.90 11.45 -30.12
N GLY A 20 -6.02 11.09 -29.21
CA GLY A 20 -4.85 11.86 -28.84
C GLY A 20 -3.67 11.65 -29.81
N LYS A 21 -2.52 12.25 -29.48
CA LYS A 21 -1.30 12.17 -30.30
C LYS A 21 -0.67 10.78 -30.34
N SER A 22 -0.85 10.00 -29.30
CA SER A 22 -0.34 8.63 -29.21
C SER A 22 -1.51 7.63 -29.16
N PRO A 23 -1.29 6.36 -29.55
CA PRO A 23 -2.30 5.31 -29.44
C PRO A 23 -2.92 5.26 -28.05
N TYR A 24 -4.24 5.09 -28.00
CA TYR A 24 -5.03 5.02 -26.76
C TYR A 24 -5.08 6.30 -25.91
N ASN A 25 -4.42 7.40 -26.32
CA ASN A 25 -4.59 8.69 -25.63
C ASN A 25 -5.98 9.27 -25.93
N ARG A 26 -6.53 9.97 -24.95
CA ARG A 26 -7.75 10.76 -25.11
C ARG A 26 -7.42 12.24 -25.02
N ARG A 27 -7.74 12.98 -26.09
CA ARG A 27 -7.55 14.42 -26.17
C ARG A 27 -8.88 15.14 -25.95
N CYS A 28 -8.93 16.03 -24.96
CA CYS A 28 -10.12 16.81 -24.70
C CYS A 28 -10.48 17.70 -25.88
N SER A 29 -11.75 17.62 -26.36
CA SER A 29 -12.22 18.43 -27.47
C SER A 29 -12.30 19.94 -27.16
N LYS A 30 -12.42 20.32 -25.88
CA LYS A 30 -12.55 21.71 -25.45
C LYS A 30 -11.20 22.38 -25.19
N CYS A 31 -10.31 21.78 -24.40
CA CYS A 31 -9.06 22.41 -23.97
C CYS A 31 -7.79 21.79 -24.59
N GLY A 32 -7.92 20.79 -25.46
CA GLY A 32 -6.79 20.14 -26.11
C GLY A 32 -5.88 19.30 -25.19
N TYR A 33 -6.23 19.15 -23.91
CA TYR A 33 -5.44 18.33 -22.97
C TYR A 33 -5.39 16.88 -23.42
N ASP A 34 -4.18 16.37 -23.66
CA ASP A 34 -3.94 15.00 -24.14
C ASP A 34 -3.51 14.13 -22.97
N GLU A 35 -4.29 13.12 -22.68
CA GLU A 35 -4.08 12.25 -21.51
C GLU A 35 -3.85 10.80 -21.94
N SER A 36 -2.72 10.22 -21.47
CA SER A 36 -2.43 8.80 -21.72
C SER A 36 -3.21 7.88 -20.75
N PRO A 37 -3.46 6.62 -21.15
CA PRO A 37 -4.10 5.63 -20.28
C PRO A 37 -3.37 5.43 -18.95
N THR A 38 -2.04 5.54 -18.95
CA THR A 38 -1.19 5.34 -17.77
C THR A 38 -1.02 6.58 -16.91
N ALA A 39 -1.39 7.78 -17.41
CA ALA A 39 -1.23 9.02 -16.67
C ALA A 39 -1.98 8.98 -15.31
N ASN A 40 -1.30 9.34 -14.22
CA ASN A 40 -1.82 9.32 -12.85
C ASN A 40 -2.30 7.93 -12.36
N THR A 41 -1.74 6.87 -12.90
CA THR A 41 -1.90 5.49 -12.41
C THR A 41 -0.58 4.99 -11.84
N LEU A 42 -0.57 3.78 -11.31
CA LEU A 42 0.64 3.06 -10.92
C LEU A 42 1.71 3.03 -12.04
N PHE A 43 1.26 2.96 -13.28
CA PHE A 43 2.11 2.87 -14.47
C PHE A 43 2.50 4.24 -15.07
N HIS A 44 2.21 5.35 -14.37
CA HIS A 44 2.59 6.69 -14.84
C HIS A 44 4.10 6.83 -15.00
N LYS A 45 4.54 7.28 -16.18
CA LYS A 45 5.97 7.47 -16.55
C LYS A 45 6.84 6.20 -16.46
N VAL A 46 6.27 5.02 -16.59
CA VAL A 46 7.05 3.80 -16.73
C VAL A 46 7.76 3.81 -18.10
N LYS A 47 9.09 3.59 -18.11
CA LYS A 47 9.94 3.62 -19.31
C LYS A 47 10.46 2.24 -19.73
N PHE A 48 10.26 1.21 -18.91
CA PHE A 48 10.76 -0.16 -19.15
C PHE A 48 9.68 -1.12 -19.66
N GLY A 49 8.63 -0.59 -20.27
CA GLY A 49 7.52 -1.36 -20.85
C GLY A 49 6.39 -1.61 -19.84
N ILE A 50 5.15 -1.59 -20.34
CA ILE A 50 3.96 -1.78 -19.51
C ILE A 50 3.79 -3.24 -19.10
N GLU A 51 4.12 -4.17 -19.97
CA GLU A 51 4.07 -5.62 -19.72
C GLU A 51 5.02 -6.00 -18.59
N ASN A 52 6.30 -5.61 -18.72
CA ASN A 52 7.31 -5.83 -17.71
C ASN A 52 6.95 -5.18 -16.34
N ALA A 53 6.33 -4.00 -16.38
CA ALA A 53 5.84 -3.36 -15.17
C ALA A 53 4.68 -4.15 -14.51
N PHE A 54 3.82 -4.77 -15.30
CA PHE A 54 2.75 -5.63 -14.82
C PHE A 54 3.29 -6.90 -14.16
N GLU A 55 4.24 -7.56 -14.80
CA GLU A 55 4.93 -8.74 -14.24
C GLU A 55 5.64 -8.40 -12.93
N MET A 56 6.31 -7.23 -12.87
CA MET A 56 6.95 -6.76 -11.64
C MET A 56 5.93 -6.50 -10.51
N VAL A 57 4.75 -5.97 -10.82
CA VAL A 57 3.65 -5.83 -9.84
C VAL A 57 3.22 -7.19 -9.33
N TYR A 58 3.06 -8.15 -10.23
CA TYR A 58 2.69 -9.53 -9.88
C TYR A 58 3.72 -10.15 -8.92
N ASP A 59 5.01 -10.09 -9.26
CA ASP A 59 6.07 -10.63 -8.43
C ASP A 59 6.12 -9.98 -7.03
N ILE A 60 5.92 -8.66 -6.94
CA ILE A 60 5.89 -7.94 -5.66
C ILE A 60 4.67 -8.36 -4.83
N SER A 61 3.50 -8.52 -5.45
CA SER A 61 2.25 -8.82 -4.74
C SER A 61 2.12 -10.28 -4.29
N THR A 62 2.76 -11.21 -5.00
CA THR A 62 2.67 -12.65 -4.71
C THR A 62 3.80 -13.17 -3.85
N SER A 63 4.90 -12.42 -3.70
CA SER A 63 6.07 -12.84 -2.92
C SER A 63 5.80 -12.83 -1.42
N LYS A 64 5.67 -14.00 -0.78
CA LYS A 64 5.46 -14.16 0.67
C LYS A 64 6.59 -13.57 1.52
N LYS A 65 7.84 -13.64 1.04
CA LYS A 65 9.02 -13.11 1.73
C LYS A 65 9.35 -11.67 1.35
N GLY A 66 8.52 -11.06 0.48
CA GLY A 66 8.80 -9.77 -0.15
C GLY A 66 9.83 -9.90 -1.28
N ALA A 67 9.75 -9.02 -2.26
CA ALA A 67 10.66 -8.95 -3.40
C ALA A 67 11.70 -7.85 -3.18
N ASN A 68 12.98 -8.19 -3.11
CA ASN A 68 14.04 -7.18 -3.00
C ASN A 68 14.37 -6.56 -4.37
N SER A 69 14.94 -5.35 -4.37
CA SER A 69 15.17 -4.58 -5.60
C SER A 69 16.29 -5.14 -6.48
N VAL A 70 17.22 -5.91 -5.94
CA VAL A 70 18.29 -6.57 -6.71
C VAL A 70 17.69 -7.68 -7.54
N TRP A 71 16.97 -8.59 -6.90
CA TRP A 71 16.27 -9.69 -7.58
C TRP A 71 15.29 -9.19 -8.65
N LEU A 72 14.50 -8.16 -8.34
CA LEU A 72 13.59 -7.54 -9.31
C LEU A 72 14.35 -6.94 -10.51
N ALA A 73 15.50 -6.31 -10.27
CA ALA A 73 16.31 -5.73 -11.32
C ALA A 73 16.85 -6.78 -12.29
N GLU A 74 17.40 -7.87 -11.75
CA GLU A 74 17.92 -9.00 -12.52
C GLU A 74 16.81 -9.71 -13.32
N ARG A 75 15.70 -10.04 -12.66
CA ARG A 75 14.58 -10.74 -13.27
C ARG A 75 13.92 -9.94 -14.41
N HIS A 76 13.80 -8.63 -14.27
CA HIS A 76 13.11 -7.77 -15.22
C HIS A 76 14.05 -6.98 -16.15
N GLY A 77 15.35 -7.22 -16.10
CA GLY A 77 16.33 -6.57 -16.98
C GLY A 77 16.38 -5.06 -16.84
N VAL A 78 16.18 -4.52 -15.61
CA VAL A 78 16.22 -3.09 -15.35
C VAL A 78 17.32 -2.72 -14.35
N LYS A 79 17.71 -1.45 -14.28
CA LYS A 79 18.65 -1.00 -13.24
C LYS A 79 18.02 -1.14 -11.84
N GLN A 80 18.82 -1.52 -10.84
CA GLN A 80 18.36 -1.69 -9.45
C GLN A 80 17.60 -0.48 -8.92
N ILE A 81 18.09 0.72 -9.21
CA ILE A 81 17.39 1.94 -8.79
C ILE A 81 16.00 2.08 -9.42
N THR A 82 15.82 1.63 -10.67
CA THR A 82 14.51 1.61 -11.35
C THR A 82 13.57 0.62 -10.66
N ALA A 83 14.05 -0.59 -10.38
CA ALA A 83 13.30 -1.61 -9.65
C ALA A 83 12.92 -1.14 -8.24
N TRP A 84 13.85 -0.50 -7.53
CA TRP A 84 13.62 0.04 -6.19
C TRP A 84 12.55 1.13 -6.18
N LEU A 85 12.64 2.11 -7.09
CA LEU A 85 11.67 3.19 -7.22
C LEU A 85 10.27 2.65 -7.58
N PHE A 86 10.21 1.70 -8.51
CA PHE A 86 8.94 1.12 -8.93
C PHE A 86 8.33 0.26 -7.81
N ARG A 87 9.14 -0.56 -7.12
CA ARG A 87 8.71 -1.31 -5.94
C ARG A 87 8.11 -0.38 -4.87
N ARG A 88 8.77 0.75 -4.56
CA ARG A 88 8.24 1.75 -3.61
C ARG A 88 6.87 2.28 -4.06
N LYS A 89 6.72 2.54 -5.34
CA LYS A 89 5.46 3.00 -5.93
C LYS A 89 4.35 1.95 -5.81
N VAL A 90 4.67 0.67 -6.05
CA VAL A 90 3.74 -0.45 -5.85
C VAL A 90 3.35 -0.56 -4.38
N GLN A 91 4.30 -0.52 -3.47
CA GLN A 91 4.03 -0.56 -2.02
C GLN A 91 3.13 0.58 -1.56
N GLN A 92 3.31 1.79 -2.11
CA GLN A 92 2.40 2.90 -1.82
C GLN A 92 0.97 2.66 -2.35
N ALA A 93 0.85 2.05 -3.54
CA ALA A 93 -0.46 1.70 -4.10
C ALA A 93 -1.15 0.56 -3.33
N MET A 94 -0.38 -0.33 -2.71
CA MET A 94 -0.89 -1.39 -1.83
C MET A 94 -1.33 -0.87 -0.45
N LYS A 95 -0.96 0.36 -0.10
CA LYS A 95 -1.40 0.97 1.13
C LYS A 95 -2.92 1.04 1.18
N SER A 96 -3.50 0.60 2.28
CA SER A 96 -4.95 0.58 2.43
C SER A 96 -5.57 1.98 2.29
N SER A 97 -6.75 2.01 1.69
CA SER A 97 -7.57 3.22 1.58
C SER A 97 -8.26 3.63 2.89
N ASN A 98 -8.15 2.84 3.95
CA ASN A 98 -8.87 2.96 5.22
C ASN A 98 -10.41 2.89 5.08
N ASN A 99 -10.93 2.53 3.91
CA ASN A 99 -12.38 2.50 3.64
C ASN A 99 -13.04 1.16 3.98
N PHE A 100 -12.27 0.20 4.44
CA PHE A 100 -12.73 -1.17 4.68
C PHE A 100 -12.26 -1.62 6.07
N PRO A 101 -13.07 -1.43 7.12
CA PRO A 101 -12.72 -1.89 8.46
C PRO A 101 -12.52 -3.42 8.47
N LEU A 102 -11.71 -3.89 9.39
CA LEU A 102 -11.52 -5.31 9.62
C LEU A 102 -12.75 -5.87 10.33
N GLU A 103 -13.20 -7.01 9.90
CA GLU A 103 -14.40 -7.71 10.38
C GLU A 103 -14.04 -9.10 10.90
N ASN A 104 -15.01 -9.83 11.41
CA ASN A 104 -14.87 -11.19 11.89
C ASN A 104 -13.90 -11.31 13.08
N GLU A 105 -12.88 -12.14 12.99
CA GLU A 105 -11.86 -12.31 14.01
C GLU A 105 -10.64 -11.46 13.67
N VAL A 106 -10.23 -10.59 14.59
CA VAL A 106 -9.11 -9.65 14.40
C VAL A 106 -8.09 -9.86 15.50
N HIS A 107 -6.88 -10.23 15.11
CA HIS A 107 -5.75 -10.34 16.03
C HIS A 107 -4.99 -9.02 16.02
N VAL A 108 -4.73 -8.48 17.20
CA VAL A 108 -3.98 -7.23 17.37
C VAL A 108 -2.74 -7.52 18.20
N ASP A 109 -1.60 -7.06 17.71
CA ASP A 109 -0.29 -7.24 18.33
C ASP A 109 0.59 -6.02 18.07
N GLU A 110 1.64 -5.82 18.87
CA GLU A 110 2.61 -4.76 18.67
C GLU A 110 4.03 -5.30 18.56
N PHE A 111 4.85 -4.60 17.78
CA PHE A 111 6.25 -4.94 17.61
C PHE A 111 7.12 -3.70 17.41
N GLU A 112 8.42 -3.87 17.60
CA GLU A 112 9.41 -2.82 17.41
C GLU A 112 10.27 -3.08 16.19
N ILE A 113 10.49 -2.04 15.39
CA ILE A 113 11.43 -2.05 14.26
C ILE A 113 12.62 -1.19 14.63
N GLY A 114 13.83 -1.76 14.54
CA GLY A 114 15.08 -1.05 14.81
C GLY A 114 16.21 -2.00 15.14
N THR A 115 17.39 -1.45 15.38
CA THR A 115 18.56 -2.25 15.75
C THR A 115 18.46 -2.69 17.21
N PRO A 116 18.64 -3.98 17.54
CA PRO A 116 18.68 -4.46 18.90
C PRO A 116 19.80 -3.76 19.68
N GLN A 117 19.49 -3.31 20.90
CA GLN A 117 20.51 -2.79 21.83
C GLN A 117 21.00 -3.94 22.71
N LYS A 118 22.34 -4.07 22.86
CA LYS A 118 22.94 -5.05 23.76
C LYS A 118 22.53 -4.78 25.20
N GLY A 119 22.02 -5.79 25.89
CA GLY A 119 21.71 -5.74 27.32
C GLY A 119 20.29 -5.33 27.70
N GLU A 120 19.45 -4.95 26.78
CA GLU A 120 18.02 -4.66 27.05
C GLU A 120 17.12 -5.76 26.45
N GLN A 121 16.48 -6.56 27.31
CA GLN A 121 15.41 -7.47 26.91
C GLN A 121 14.04 -6.80 27.13
N GLY A 122 13.12 -7.00 26.17
CA GLY A 122 11.75 -6.51 26.24
C GLY A 122 11.53 -5.18 25.54
N ARG A 123 10.44 -4.47 25.92
CA ARG A 123 10.03 -3.19 25.34
C ARG A 123 11.05 -2.11 25.67
N SER A 124 11.87 -1.75 24.68
CA SER A 124 12.92 -0.75 24.84
C SER A 124 12.34 0.67 24.88
N LYS A 125 12.82 1.49 25.84
CA LYS A 125 12.51 2.93 25.90
C LYS A 125 13.32 3.76 24.90
N SER A 126 14.16 3.13 24.07
CA SER A 126 15.04 3.82 23.13
C SER A 126 14.26 4.60 22.09
N ALA A 127 14.64 5.86 21.88
CA ALA A 127 14.08 6.74 20.84
C ALA A 127 14.39 6.28 19.40
N HIS A 128 15.31 5.33 19.22
CA HIS A 128 15.73 4.83 17.91
C HIS A 128 14.88 3.67 17.40
N LYS A 129 13.98 3.13 18.21
CA LYS A 129 13.06 2.05 17.78
C LYS A 129 11.71 2.62 17.40
N MET A 130 11.23 2.18 16.24
CA MET A 130 9.88 2.49 15.78
C MET A 130 8.92 1.44 16.32
N ARG A 131 7.89 1.87 17.04
CA ARG A 131 6.83 1.02 17.59
C ARG A 131 5.70 0.95 16.59
N VAL A 132 5.23 -0.26 16.31
CA VAL A 132 4.18 -0.51 15.34
C VAL A 132 3.13 -1.41 15.99
N VAL A 133 1.88 -1.01 15.90
CA VAL A 133 0.73 -1.88 16.18
C VAL A 133 0.21 -2.43 14.86
N ILE A 134 -0.13 -3.70 14.82
CA ILE A 134 -0.72 -4.38 13.68
C ILE A 134 -2.05 -5.02 14.08
N ALA A 135 -3.04 -4.86 13.23
CA ALA A 135 -4.31 -5.58 13.32
C ALA A 135 -4.46 -6.45 12.07
N LEU A 136 -4.73 -7.73 12.25
CA LEU A 136 -4.83 -8.72 11.18
C LEU A 136 -6.18 -9.44 11.26
N GLU A 137 -6.97 -9.37 10.21
CA GLU A 137 -8.24 -10.08 10.08
C GLU A 137 -8.00 -11.55 9.73
N TYR A 138 -8.74 -12.43 10.37
CA TYR A 138 -8.79 -13.84 10.03
C TYR A 138 -10.15 -14.21 9.44
N ARG A 139 -10.13 -14.90 8.30
CA ARG A 139 -11.32 -15.41 7.62
C ARG A 139 -11.16 -16.92 7.41
N VAL A 140 -12.01 -17.71 8.05
CA VAL A 140 -11.98 -19.18 7.92
C VAL A 140 -10.57 -19.75 8.16
N GLY A 141 -9.90 -19.30 9.22
CA GLY A 141 -8.54 -19.74 9.59
C GLY A 141 -7.41 -19.27 8.69
N LYS A 142 -7.67 -18.33 7.78
CA LYS A 142 -6.64 -17.74 6.91
C LYS A 142 -6.48 -16.26 7.18
N ALA A 143 -5.23 -15.78 7.16
CA ALA A 143 -4.93 -14.38 7.25
C ALA A 143 -5.53 -13.62 6.05
N GLY A 144 -6.31 -12.60 6.36
CA GLY A 144 -6.94 -11.70 5.41
C GLY A 144 -6.24 -10.35 5.32
N ARG A 145 -7.02 -9.27 5.45
CA ARG A 145 -6.51 -7.90 5.44
C ARG A 145 -5.80 -7.57 6.74
N GLY A 146 -4.81 -6.69 6.66
CA GLY A 146 -4.12 -6.17 7.84
C GLY A 146 -3.85 -4.69 7.74
N TYR A 147 -3.88 -4.01 8.88
CA TYR A 147 -3.49 -2.62 9.04
C TYR A 147 -2.34 -2.54 10.02
N ALA A 148 -1.36 -1.72 9.71
CA ALA A 148 -0.25 -1.43 10.61
C ALA A 148 -0.11 0.08 10.78
N LYS A 149 0.10 0.53 12.01
CA LYS A 149 0.27 1.94 12.36
C LYS A 149 1.48 2.14 13.25
N VAL A 150 2.27 3.17 12.96
CA VAL A 150 3.34 3.59 13.86
C VAL A 150 2.71 4.33 15.04
N ILE A 151 3.07 3.92 16.25
CA ILE A 151 2.60 4.49 17.50
C ILE A 151 3.75 5.18 18.26
N LYS A 152 3.42 6.18 19.05
CA LYS A 152 4.41 6.91 19.86
C LYS A 152 4.84 6.09 21.10
N ASP A 153 3.87 5.47 21.71
CA ASP A 153 4.02 4.70 22.95
C ASP A 153 2.96 3.57 22.98
N TYR A 154 3.02 2.75 24.01
CA TYR A 154 2.08 1.66 24.23
C TYR A 154 0.89 2.05 25.12
N SER A 155 0.54 3.32 25.20
CA SER A 155 -0.64 3.76 25.95
C SER A 155 -1.93 3.30 25.28
N SER A 156 -2.98 3.08 26.08
CA SER A 156 -4.31 2.74 25.59
C SER A 156 -4.83 3.76 24.55
N LYS A 157 -4.44 5.03 24.68
CA LYS A 157 -4.78 6.06 23.71
C LYS A 157 -4.13 5.82 22.34
N SER A 158 -2.81 5.50 22.33
CA SER A 158 -2.07 5.26 21.10
C SER A 158 -2.51 3.96 20.40
N LEU A 159 -2.84 2.93 21.18
CA LEU A 159 -3.37 1.66 20.68
C LEU A 159 -4.84 1.80 20.25
N GLY A 160 -5.66 2.54 21.01
CA GLY A 160 -7.08 2.75 20.73
C GLY A 160 -7.36 3.32 19.33
N GLU A 161 -6.45 4.14 18.82
CA GLU A 161 -6.60 4.72 17.47
C GLU A 161 -6.71 3.67 16.35
N ILE A 162 -6.08 2.49 16.48
CA ILE A 162 -6.20 1.44 15.44
C ILE A 162 -7.58 0.77 15.51
N PHE A 163 -8.13 0.61 16.72
CA PHE A 163 -9.45 0.04 16.90
C PHE A 163 -10.53 0.94 16.31
N GLU A 164 -10.48 2.24 16.60
CA GLU A 164 -11.47 3.20 16.13
C GLU A 164 -11.45 3.38 14.61
N MET A 165 -10.25 3.39 14.01
CA MET A 165 -10.09 3.72 12.59
C MET A 165 -10.22 2.50 11.66
N HIS A 166 -9.87 1.30 12.14
CA HIS A 166 -9.63 0.18 11.24
C HIS A 166 -10.38 -1.11 11.60
N ILE A 167 -11.01 -1.18 12.76
CA ILE A 167 -11.72 -2.40 13.23
C ILE A 167 -13.20 -2.11 13.36
N SER A 168 -14.05 -3.01 12.83
CA SER A 168 -15.49 -2.93 13.00
C SER A 168 -15.86 -3.15 14.47
N LYS A 169 -16.91 -2.48 14.93
CA LYS A 169 -17.43 -2.64 16.30
C LYS A 169 -17.91 -4.07 16.61
N ASP A 170 -18.30 -4.78 15.56
CA ASP A 170 -18.81 -6.16 15.68
C ASP A 170 -17.71 -7.23 15.56
N ALA A 171 -16.46 -6.81 15.36
CA ALA A 171 -15.33 -7.73 15.23
C ALA A 171 -14.95 -8.34 16.59
N LYS A 172 -14.67 -9.66 16.59
CA LYS A 172 -14.09 -10.35 17.75
C LYS A 172 -12.59 -10.06 17.80
N ILE A 173 -12.16 -9.38 18.84
CA ILE A 173 -10.75 -8.97 18.99
C ILE A 173 -10.01 -9.96 19.88
N THR A 174 -8.82 -10.36 19.44
CA THR A 174 -7.88 -11.21 20.20
C THR A 174 -6.55 -10.45 20.34
N THR A 175 -6.08 -10.32 21.58
CA THR A 175 -4.78 -9.70 21.91
C THR A 175 -3.95 -10.65 22.77
N ASP A 176 -2.70 -10.30 23.06
CA ASP A 176 -1.82 -11.04 23.97
C ASP A 176 -2.21 -10.89 25.46
N GLY A 177 -3.30 -10.16 25.74
CA GLY A 177 -3.80 -9.94 27.11
C GLY A 177 -3.02 -8.88 27.89
N TRP A 178 -2.22 -8.04 27.22
CA TRP A 178 -1.56 -6.94 27.88
C TRP A 178 -2.56 -5.84 28.31
N SER A 179 -2.36 -5.27 29.51
CA SER A 179 -3.29 -4.30 30.13
C SER A 179 -3.41 -2.94 29.41
N GLY A 180 -2.67 -2.73 28.33
CA GLY A 180 -2.77 -1.55 27.49
C GLY A 180 -3.93 -1.56 26.46
N TYR A 181 -4.57 -2.72 26.30
CA TYR A 181 -5.72 -2.91 25.39
C TYR A 181 -7.06 -2.66 26.06
#